data_673275e24e3199c34b92d716c7a0d678
#
_entry.id   673275e24e3199c34b92d716c7a0d678
#
_cell.length_a   1.000
_cell.length_b   1.000
_cell.length_c   1.000
_cell.angle_alpha   90.00
_cell.angle_beta   90.00
_cell.angle_gamma   90.00
#
_symmetry.space_group_name_H-M   'P 1'
#
loop_
_entity.id
_entity.type
_entity.pdbx_description
1 polymer ?
#
loop_
_entity_poly.entity_id
_entity_poly.type
_entity_poly.pdbx_seq_one_letter_code
_entity_poly.pdbx_strand_id
1 'polypeptide(L)'
;MDAVLSGKGVSVAYHQNIVIPAMDVQIPRGRITSVIGPNGCGKSTLLKALSRMTPIREGHVLLDGRQIAKMSTVEVAKKMAILPQGPQAPGGLTVKELVAYGRYPHQKGFGRLKKEDQEAVKWALSITDMEELADRDIDALSGGQR
;
A
#
# COMPACT_ATOMS: atom_id res chain seq x y z
N MET A 1 -20.26 -10.91 -4.21
CA MET A 1 -19.67 -9.93 -3.26
C MET A 1 -18.90 -8.91 -4.07
N ASP A 2 -19.04 -7.63 -3.74
CA ASP A 2 -18.31 -6.56 -4.41
C ASP A 2 -16.84 -6.57 -3.94
N ALA A 3 -15.93 -6.97 -4.83
CA ALA A 3 -14.51 -7.02 -4.53
C ALA A 3 -13.86 -5.67 -4.87
N VAL A 4 -13.15 -5.07 -3.90
CA VAL A 4 -12.38 -3.84 -4.12
C VAL A 4 -11.11 -4.12 -4.91
N LEU A 5 -10.51 -5.29 -4.71
CA LEU A 5 -9.32 -5.74 -5.43
C LEU A 5 -9.51 -7.20 -5.83
N SER A 6 -9.24 -7.54 -7.07
CA SER A 6 -9.34 -8.92 -7.53
C SER A 6 -8.24 -9.25 -8.55
N GLY A 7 -7.79 -10.49 -8.53
CA GLY A 7 -6.92 -11.08 -9.53
C GLY A 7 -7.66 -12.18 -10.27
N LYS A 8 -7.53 -12.25 -11.58
CA LYS A 8 -8.06 -13.32 -12.41
C LYS A 8 -6.94 -13.97 -13.19
N GLY A 9 -6.74 -15.28 -12.98
CA GLY A 9 -5.67 -16.05 -13.61
C GLY A 9 -4.29 -15.49 -13.33
N VAL A 10 -4.08 -14.83 -12.18
CA VAL A 10 -2.81 -14.15 -11.87
C VAL A 10 -1.72 -15.17 -11.67
N SER A 11 -0.67 -15.08 -12.46
CA SER A 11 0.54 -15.88 -12.38
C SER A 11 1.75 -14.97 -12.24
N VAL A 12 2.71 -15.37 -11.39
CA VAL A 12 3.97 -14.63 -11.18
C VAL A 12 5.14 -15.59 -11.29
N ALA A 13 6.15 -15.18 -12.05
CA ALA A 13 7.39 -15.92 -12.18
C ALA A 13 8.59 -14.99 -11.99
N TYR A 14 9.66 -15.50 -11.41
CA TYR A 14 10.98 -14.88 -11.44
C TYR A 14 11.88 -15.70 -12.36
N HIS A 15 12.28 -15.07 -13.47
CA HIS A 15 12.97 -15.75 -14.59
C HIS A 15 12.08 -16.89 -15.13
N GLN A 16 12.51 -18.13 -15.02
CA GLN A 16 11.74 -19.32 -15.45
C GLN A 16 10.98 -20.01 -14.32
N ASN A 17 11.19 -19.58 -13.07
CA ASN A 17 10.58 -20.22 -11.91
C ASN A 17 9.22 -19.59 -11.59
N ILE A 18 8.15 -20.37 -11.74
CA ILE A 18 6.80 -19.95 -11.34
C ILE A 18 6.71 -19.99 -9.80
N VAL A 19 6.47 -18.82 -9.22
CA VAL A 19 6.29 -18.66 -7.76
C VAL A 19 4.81 -18.66 -7.40
N ILE A 20 3.98 -18.05 -8.24
CA ILE A 20 2.52 -18.07 -8.13
C ILE A 20 1.98 -18.73 -9.40
N PRO A 21 1.43 -19.95 -9.32
CA PRO A 21 0.68 -20.55 -10.42
C PRO A 21 -0.58 -19.73 -10.68
N ALA A 22 -1.16 -19.85 -11.87
CA ALA A 22 -2.37 -19.14 -12.22
C ALA A 22 -3.48 -19.35 -11.19
N MET A 23 -3.93 -18.27 -10.56
CA MET A 23 -4.96 -18.31 -9.52
C MET A 23 -5.87 -17.11 -9.54
N ASP A 24 -7.09 -17.29 -9.05
CA ASP A 24 -8.05 -16.23 -8.81
C ASP A 24 -8.02 -15.79 -7.36
N VAL A 25 -8.11 -14.48 -7.13
CA VAL A 25 -8.12 -13.87 -5.80
C VAL A 25 -9.20 -12.81 -5.74
N GLN A 26 -9.94 -12.74 -4.63
CA GLN A 26 -10.91 -11.69 -4.38
C GLN A 26 -10.72 -11.10 -2.99
N ILE A 27 -10.60 -9.79 -2.91
CA ILE A 27 -10.54 -9.04 -1.65
C ILE A 27 -11.82 -8.22 -1.55
N PRO A 28 -12.77 -8.63 -0.69
CA PRO A 28 -14.05 -7.95 -0.53
C PRO A 28 -13.88 -6.54 0.06
N ARG A 29 -14.76 -5.63 -0.34
CA ARG A 29 -14.79 -4.28 0.20
C ARG A 29 -15.21 -4.30 1.69
N GLY A 30 -14.53 -3.47 2.51
CA GLY A 30 -14.86 -3.30 3.92
C GLY A 30 -14.61 -4.55 4.79
N ARG A 31 -13.77 -5.47 4.34
CA ARG A 31 -13.38 -6.69 5.07
C ARG A 31 -11.87 -6.78 5.22
N ILE A 32 -11.44 -7.42 6.31
CA ILE A 32 -10.04 -7.83 6.47
C ILE A 32 -9.88 -9.18 5.77
N THR A 33 -8.89 -9.26 4.88
CA THR A 33 -8.51 -10.50 4.21
C THR A 33 -7.09 -10.87 4.62
N SER A 34 -6.90 -12.04 5.20
CA SER A 34 -5.59 -12.54 5.60
C SER A 34 -5.09 -13.59 4.61
N VAL A 35 -3.83 -13.47 4.20
CA VAL A 35 -3.13 -14.48 3.38
C VAL A 35 -2.24 -15.30 4.29
N ILE A 36 -2.59 -16.56 4.50
CA ILE A 36 -1.87 -17.49 5.38
C ILE A 36 -1.22 -18.62 4.59
N GLY A 37 -0.14 -19.17 5.10
CA GLY A 37 0.59 -20.27 4.49
C GLY A 37 2.04 -20.35 4.99
N PRO A 38 2.79 -21.41 4.67
CA PRO A 38 4.17 -21.60 5.10
C PRO A 38 5.11 -20.54 4.52
N ASN A 39 6.32 -20.43 5.10
CA ASN A 39 7.35 -19.54 4.54
C ASN A 39 7.75 -20.00 3.14
N GLY A 40 7.98 -19.05 2.23
CA GLY A 40 8.35 -19.33 0.85
C GLY A 40 7.20 -19.67 -0.10
N CYS A 41 5.95 -19.83 0.35
CA CYS A 41 4.81 -20.19 -0.52
C CYS A 41 4.29 -19.04 -1.41
N GLY A 42 4.95 -17.87 -1.44
CA GLY A 42 4.60 -16.78 -2.36
C GLY A 42 3.66 -15.71 -1.81
N LYS A 43 3.31 -15.69 -0.51
CA LYS A 43 2.39 -14.69 0.08
C LYS A 43 2.80 -13.25 -0.24
N SER A 44 4.05 -12.89 0.04
CA SER A 44 4.56 -11.54 -0.23
C SER A 44 4.64 -11.22 -1.72
N THR A 45 4.90 -12.24 -2.55
CA THR A 45 4.90 -12.12 -4.02
C THR A 45 3.50 -11.84 -4.52
N LEU A 46 2.48 -12.54 -3.99
CA LEU A 46 1.08 -12.29 -4.33
C LEU A 46 0.67 -10.86 -3.97
N LEU A 47 0.96 -10.40 -2.75
CA LEU A 47 0.65 -9.03 -2.33
C LEU A 47 1.33 -7.99 -3.21
N LYS A 48 2.62 -8.19 -3.56
CA LYS A 48 3.35 -7.31 -4.48
C LYS A 48 2.75 -7.31 -5.89
N ALA A 49 2.29 -8.45 -6.39
CA ALA A 49 1.65 -8.57 -7.69
C ALA A 49 0.30 -7.86 -7.73
N LEU A 50 -0.56 -8.10 -6.72
CA LEU A 50 -1.86 -7.45 -6.59
C LEU A 50 -1.74 -5.93 -6.47
N SER A 51 -0.65 -5.44 -5.89
CA SER A 51 -0.37 -4.02 -5.70
C SER A 51 0.46 -3.38 -6.82
N ARG A 52 0.72 -4.07 -7.91
CA ARG A 52 1.53 -3.60 -9.04
C ARG A 52 2.99 -3.29 -8.71
N MET A 53 3.51 -3.81 -7.59
CA MET A 53 4.94 -3.69 -7.24
C MET A 53 5.81 -4.75 -7.92
N THR A 54 5.20 -5.83 -8.39
CA THR A 54 5.86 -6.89 -9.18
C THR A 54 5.02 -7.15 -10.42
N PRO A 55 5.63 -7.28 -11.60
CA PRO A 55 4.90 -7.62 -12.81
C PRO A 55 4.28 -9.02 -12.67
N ILE A 56 3.09 -9.18 -13.22
CA ILE A 56 2.45 -10.49 -13.39
C ILE A 56 2.87 -11.08 -14.73
N ARG A 57 2.96 -12.40 -14.81
CA ARG A 57 3.26 -13.12 -16.03
C ARG A 57 2.00 -13.30 -16.88
N GLU A 58 0.91 -13.69 -16.25
CA GLU A 58 -0.37 -13.96 -16.88
C GLU A 58 -1.52 -13.45 -16.03
N GLY A 59 -2.69 -13.31 -16.65
CA GLY A 59 -3.90 -12.84 -15.98
C GLY A 59 -4.00 -11.33 -15.90
N HIS A 60 -4.82 -10.85 -15.00
CA HIS A 60 -4.98 -9.42 -14.75
C HIS A 60 -5.46 -9.14 -13.32
N VAL A 61 -5.12 -7.95 -12.83
CA VAL A 61 -5.57 -7.45 -11.53
C VAL A 61 -6.51 -6.28 -11.77
N LEU A 62 -7.64 -6.29 -11.05
CA LEU A 62 -8.65 -5.25 -11.09
C LEU A 62 -8.72 -4.52 -9.75
N LEU A 63 -8.68 -3.20 -9.78
CA LEU A 63 -8.94 -2.31 -8.64
C LEU A 63 -10.24 -1.54 -8.93
N ASP A 64 -11.25 -1.70 -8.10
CA ASP A 64 -12.61 -1.19 -8.34
C ASP A 64 -13.13 -1.55 -9.75
N GLY A 65 -12.95 -2.79 -10.19
CA GLY A 65 -13.38 -3.28 -11.50
C GLY A 65 -12.55 -2.81 -12.69
N ARG A 66 -11.53 -1.94 -12.52
CA ARG A 66 -10.65 -1.44 -13.58
C ARG A 66 -9.29 -2.15 -13.54
N GLN A 67 -8.76 -2.50 -14.70
CA GLN A 67 -7.41 -3.11 -14.76
C GLN A 67 -6.36 -2.14 -14.20
N ILE A 68 -5.70 -2.56 -13.10
CA ILE A 68 -4.71 -1.73 -12.41
C ILE A 68 -3.50 -1.36 -13.29
N ALA A 69 -3.16 -2.21 -14.26
CA ALA A 69 -2.10 -1.96 -15.23
C ALA A 69 -2.41 -0.79 -16.19
N LYS A 70 -3.71 -0.48 -16.39
CA LYS A 70 -4.18 0.63 -17.24
C LYS A 70 -4.43 1.93 -16.46
N MET A 71 -4.29 1.91 -15.14
CA MET A 71 -4.45 3.09 -14.30
C MET A 71 -3.12 3.84 -14.17
N SER A 72 -3.17 5.16 -14.05
CA SER A 72 -1.98 5.94 -13.71
C SER A 72 -1.50 5.59 -12.29
N THR A 73 -0.20 5.78 -12.03
CA THR A 73 0.36 5.52 -10.69
C THR A 73 -0.32 6.37 -9.62
N VAL A 74 -0.66 7.62 -9.96
CA VAL A 74 -1.37 8.53 -9.06
C VAL A 74 -2.78 8.03 -8.74
N GLU A 75 -3.52 7.52 -9.74
CA GLU A 75 -4.86 6.94 -9.51
C GLU A 75 -4.80 5.74 -8.57
N VAL A 76 -3.81 4.86 -8.76
CA VAL A 76 -3.62 3.69 -7.88
C VAL A 76 -3.25 4.14 -6.47
N ALA A 77 -2.29 5.05 -6.34
CA ALA A 77 -1.81 5.54 -5.04
C ALA A 77 -2.88 6.29 -4.22
N LYS A 78 -3.89 6.87 -4.86
CA LYS A 78 -5.05 7.46 -4.18
C LYS A 78 -6.01 6.42 -3.57
N LYS A 79 -5.94 5.17 -4.01
CA LYS A 79 -6.87 4.10 -3.65
C LYS A 79 -6.22 2.98 -2.86
N MET A 80 -4.90 2.84 -2.94
CA MET A 80 -4.16 1.74 -2.35
C MET A 80 -2.87 2.24 -1.72
N ALA A 81 -2.64 1.83 -0.47
CA ALA A 81 -1.37 1.99 0.22
C ALA A 81 -0.80 0.60 0.55
N ILE A 82 0.51 0.52 0.68
CA ILE A 82 1.23 -0.70 1.04
C ILE A 82 2.20 -0.38 2.15
N LEU A 83 2.16 -1.19 3.20
CA LEU A 83 3.18 -1.18 4.23
C LEU A 83 4.10 -2.38 3.98
N PRO A 84 5.36 -2.17 3.57
CA PRO A 84 6.31 -3.26 3.36
C PRO A 84 6.76 -3.84 4.69
N GLN A 85 7.30 -5.05 4.67
CA GLN A 85 7.95 -5.64 5.83
C GLN A 85 9.26 -4.88 6.12
N GLY A 86 9.42 -4.37 7.34
CA GLY A 86 10.58 -3.57 7.73
C GLY A 86 10.65 -2.23 6.98
N PRO A 87 9.64 -1.37 7.07
CA PRO A 87 9.65 -0.08 6.39
C PRO A 87 10.81 0.77 6.90
N GLN A 88 11.57 1.35 5.97
CA GLN A 88 12.61 2.34 6.28
C GLN A 88 12.08 3.71 5.87
N ALA A 89 11.99 4.61 6.84
CA ALA A 89 11.74 6.01 6.56
C ALA A 89 13.07 6.73 6.29
N PRO A 90 13.09 7.76 5.45
CA PRO A 90 14.24 8.65 5.36
C PRO A 90 14.56 9.23 6.75
N GLY A 91 15.84 9.23 7.15
CA GLY A 91 16.24 9.82 8.42
C GLY A 91 15.98 11.32 8.50
N GLY A 92 15.80 11.85 9.71
CA GLY A 92 15.61 13.26 9.95
C GLY A 92 14.19 13.79 9.62
N LEU A 93 13.21 12.91 9.51
CA LEU A 93 11.81 13.29 9.37
C LEU A 93 11.08 13.17 10.71
N THR A 94 10.17 14.10 10.97
CA THR A 94 9.20 13.96 12.04
C THR A 94 8.08 13.00 11.66
N VAL A 95 7.37 12.47 12.64
CA VAL A 95 6.17 11.63 12.43
C VAL A 95 5.16 12.31 11.54
N LYS A 96 4.87 13.58 11.79
CA LYS A 96 3.94 14.39 11.01
C LYS A 96 4.36 14.54 9.54
N GLU A 97 5.65 14.73 9.29
CA GLU A 97 6.18 14.83 7.93
C GLU A 97 6.06 13.50 7.19
N LEU A 98 6.35 12.37 7.86
CA LEU A 98 6.16 11.05 7.26
C LEU A 98 4.68 10.79 6.92
N VAL A 99 3.76 11.08 7.85
CA VAL A 99 2.32 10.93 7.62
C VAL A 99 1.86 11.82 6.45
N ALA A 100 2.43 13.03 6.34
CA ALA A 100 2.13 13.95 5.26
C ALA A 100 2.53 13.41 3.86
N TYR A 101 3.52 12.52 3.76
CA TYR A 101 3.85 11.84 2.49
C TYR A 101 2.69 11.04 1.92
N GLY A 102 1.79 10.52 2.77
CA GLY A 102 0.55 9.87 2.33
C GLY A 102 -0.36 10.78 1.49
N ARG A 103 -0.17 12.11 1.59
CA ARG A 103 -0.94 13.09 0.79
C ARG A 103 -0.33 13.41 -0.57
N TYR A 104 0.89 12.94 -0.84
CA TYR A 104 1.59 13.21 -2.11
C TYR A 104 0.76 12.93 -3.37
N PRO A 105 0.02 11.81 -3.49
CA PRO A 105 -0.81 11.54 -4.67
C PRO A 105 -1.97 12.52 -4.85
N HIS A 106 -2.38 13.25 -3.81
CA HIS A 106 -3.49 14.19 -3.82
C HIS A 106 -3.05 15.62 -4.15
N GLN A 107 -1.75 15.90 -4.09
CA GLN A 107 -1.21 17.24 -4.36
C GLN A 107 -1.10 17.51 -5.86
N LYS A 108 -1.37 18.75 -6.26
CA LYS A 108 -1.12 19.25 -7.62
C LYS A 108 0.17 20.08 -7.60
N GLY A 109 1.31 19.41 -7.88
CA GLY A 109 2.63 20.07 -7.91
C GLY A 109 3.33 20.16 -6.54
N PHE A 110 4.55 20.75 -6.55
CA PHE A 110 5.34 21.00 -5.34
C PHE A 110 4.80 22.25 -4.65
N GLY A 111 4.08 22.08 -3.55
CA GLY A 111 3.50 23.21 -2.82
C GLY A 111 3.19 22.88 -1.36
N ARG A 112 2.77 23.90 -0.60
CA ARG A 112 2.27 23.73 0.76
C ARG A 112 1.05 22.81 0.77
N LEU A 113 0.94 21.97 1.80
CA LEU A 113 -0.25 21.17 2.08
C LEU A 113 -1.48 22.08 2.15
N LYS A 114 -2.50 21.76 1.38
CA LYS A 114 -3.79 22.43 1.46
C LYS A 114 -4.45 22.13 2.81
N LYS A 115 -5.47 22.90 3.17
CA LYS A 115 -6.23 22.70 4.41
C LYS A 115 -6.76 21.27 4.53
N GLU A 116 -7.32 20.74 3.45
CA GLU A 116 -7.83 19.36 3.38
C GLU A 116 -6.74 18.30 3.64
N ASP A 117 -5.52 18.53 3.15
CA ASP A 117 -4.38 17.64 3.39
C ASP A 117 -3.93 17.70 4.86
N GLN A 118 -3.92 18.89 5.45
CA GLN A 118 -3.58 19.08 6.86
C GLN A 118 -4.61 18.42 7.77
N GLU A 119 -5.89 18.51 7.45
CA GLU A 119 -6.98 17.85 8.17
C GLU A 119 -6.85 16.31 8.07
N ALA A 120 -6.51 15.78 6.89
CA ALA A 120 -6.27 14.35 6.70
C ALA A 120 -5.05 13.85 7.51
N VAL A 121 -3.97 14.63 7.58
CA VAL A 121 -2.79 14.31 8.41
C VAL A 121 -3.16 14.31 9.89
N LYS A 122 -3.87 15.32 10.37
CA LYS A 122 -4.36 15.38 11.77
C LYS A 122 -5.23 14.17 12.10
N TRP A 123 -6.19 13.87 11.24
CA TRP A 123 -7.06 12.71 11.42
C TRP A 123 -6.26 11.40 11.50
N ALA A 124 -5.27 11.20 10.61
CA ALA A 124 -4.43 10.01 10.63
C ALA A 124 -3.62 9.89 11.92
N LEU A 125 -3.06 10.98 12.42
CA LEU A 125 -2.34 11.01 13.70
C LEU A 125 -3.27 10.68 14.89
N SER A 126 -4.49 11.22 14.89
CA SER A 126 -5.47 10.99 15.94
C SER A 126 -5.92 9.53 16.02
N ILE A 127 -6.26 8.90 14.90
CA ILE A 127 -6.72 7.49 14.91
C ILE A 127 -5.63 6.47 15.21
N THR A 128 -4.36 6.89 15.18
CA THR A 128 -3.20 6.05 15.51
C THR A 128 -2.56 6.41 16.85
N ASP A 129 -3.19 7.30 17.64
CA ASP A 129 -2.67 7.81 18.92
C ASP A 129 -1.25 8.38 18.83
N MET A 130 -0.94 9.02 17.68
CA MET A 130 0.40 9.58 17.41
C MET A 130 0.45 11.12 17.53
N GLU A 131 -0.61 11.78 17.98
CA GLU A 131 -0.70 13.25 18.04
C GLU A 131 0.39 13.86 18.91
N GLU A 132 0.64 13.29 20.10
CA GLU A 132 1.70 13.75 21.02
C GLU A 132 3.12 13.51 20.49
N LEU A 133 3.27 12.61 19.53
CA LEU A 133 4.54 12.27 18.92
C LEU A 133 4.75 12.96 17.55
N ALA A 134 3.80 13.77 17.11
CA ALA A 134 3.76 14.34 15.75
C ALA A 134 5.04 15.07 15.35
N ASP A 135 5.63 15.83 16.26
CA ASP A 135 6.84 16.61 16.03
C ASP A 135 8.14 15.87 16.46
N ARG A 136 8.02 14.61 16.89
CA ARG A 136 9.17 13.79 17.26
C ARG A 136 9.83 13.19 16.01
N ASP A 137 11.16 13.09 16.04
CA ASP A 137 11.92 12.38 15.01
C ASP A 137 11.55 10.89 14.99
N ILE A 138 11.36 10.35 13.78
CA ILE A 138 10.98 8.93 13.58
C ILE A 138 12.05 7.99 14.15
N ASP A 139 13.33 8.39 14.07
CA ASP A 139 14.43 7.56 14.55
C ASP A 139 14.46 7.49 16.09
N ALA A 140 13.79 8.41 16.78
CA ALA A 140 13.62 8.40 18.23
C ALA A 140 12.43 7.57 18.72
N LEU A 141 11.62 6.96 17.81
CA LEU A 141 10.51 6.10 18.16
C LEU A 141 10.94 4.68 18.49
N SER A 142 10.23 4.04 19.44
CA SER A 142 10.37 2.61 19.70
C SER A 142 9.85 1.78 18.53
N GLY A 143 10.27 0.51 18.41
CA GLY A 143 9.82 -0.39 17.34
C GLY A 143 8.29 -0.63 17.31
N GLY A 144 7.62 -0.50 18.45
CA GLY A 144 6.15 -0.61 18.52
C GLY A 144 5.41 0.68 18.17
N GLN A 145 6.10 1.84 18.24
CA GLN A 145 5.56 3.14 17.85
C GLN A 145 5.81 3.44 16.36
N ARG A 146 6.69 2.71 15.73
CA ARG A 146 7.06 2.77 14.32
C ARG A 146 6.18 1.85 13.48
#